data_fc12281730ad1c13e96b2a323cb7dac4
#
_entry.id   fc12281730ad1c13e96b2a323cb7dac4
#
_cell.length_a   1.000
_cell.length_b   1.000
_cell.length_c   1.000
_cell.angle_alpha   90.00
_cell.angle_beta   90.00
_cell.angle_gamma   90.00
#
_symmetry.space_group_name_H-M   'P 1'
#
loop_
_entity.id
_entity.type
_entity.pdbx_description
1 polymer ?
#
loop_
_entity_poly.entity_id
_entity_poly.type
_entity_poly.pdbx_seq_one_letter_code
_entity_poly.pdbx_strand_id
1 'polypeptide(L)'
;MDQFLMARRLVEAGVEIITSSLSGPLCGRVNNWDDHAVNQHQFEALRFRMPTYDRCVSALIEDIYSRGLDKKVLVVVTGEFGRTPKISFDRSTGA
;
A
#
# COMPACT_ATOMS: atom_id res chain seq x y z
N MET A 1 -0.20 -9.82 -3.46
CA MET A 1 1.21 -10.11 -3.79
C MET A 1 1.43 -10.29 -5.30
N ASP A 2 0.48 -10.91 -5.99
CA ASP A 2 0.60 -11.21 -7.43
C ASP A 2 0.77 -9.99 -8.34
N GLN A 3 0.14 -8.87 -8.00
CA GLN A 3 0.27 -7.63 -8.79
C GLN A 3 1.69 -7.03 -8.77
N PHE A 4 2.44 -7.15 -7.67
CA PHE A 4 3.84 -6.70 -7.64
C PHE A 4 4.76 -7.62 -8.43
N LEU A 5 4.49 -8.93 -8.37
CA LEU A 5 5.17 -9.90 -9.22
C LEU A 5 4.90 -9.62 -10.71
N MET A 6 3.66 -9.31 -11.05
CA MET A 6 3.28 -8.93 -12.41
C MET A 6 3.98 -7.63 -12.84
N ALA A 7 3.98 -6.61 -11.98
CA ALA A 7 4.65 -5.34 -12.24
C ALA A 7 6.14 -5.56 -12.55
N ARG A 8 6.84 -6.33 -11.73
CA ARG A 8 8.25 -6.66 -11.96
C ARG A 8 8.47 -7.38 -13.29
N ARG A 9 7.60 -8.35 -13.63
CA ARG A 9 7.68 -9.06 -14.92
C ARG A 9 7.45 -8.13 -16.11
N LEU A 10 6.55 -7.17 -15.99
CA LEU A 10 6.31 -6.17 -17.02
C LEU A 10 7.52 -5.25 -17.22
N VAL A 11 8.19 -4.86 -16.14
CA VAL A 11 9.47 -4.12 -16.23
C VAL A 11 10.51 -4.92 -17.01
N GLU A 12 10.69 -6.20 -16.68
CA GLU A 12 11.64 -7.08 -17.40
C GLU A 12 11.27 -7.26 -18.88
N ALA A 13 9.98 -7.18 -19.22
CA ALA A 13 9.48 -7.20 -20.57
C ALA A 13 9.61 -5.85 -21.31
N GLY A 14 10.13 -4.81 -20.65
CA GLY A 14 10.38 -3.52 -21.26
C GLY A 14 9.26 -2.48 -21.12
N VAL A 15 8.28 -2.73 -20.24
CA VAL A 15 7.25 -1.72 -19.95
C VAL A 15 7.85 -0.64 -19.07
N GLU A 16 7.79 0.61 -19.53
CA GLU A 16 8.47 1.74 -18.88
C GLU A 16 7.71 2.32 -17.68
N ILE A 17 6.38 2.33 -17.73
CA ILE A 17 5.52 2.90 -16.67
C ILE A 17 4.48 1.86 -16.26
N ILE A 18 4.48 1.54 -14.98
CA ILE A 18 3.52 0.60 -14.40
C ILE A 18 2.90 1.25 -13.17
N THR A 19 1.60 1.33 -13.16
CA THR A 19 0.84 1.81 -12.01
C THR A 19 0.05 0.66 -11.39
N SER A 20 0.13 0.52 -10.09
CA SER A 20 -0.59 -0.50 -9.34
C SER A 20 -1.20 0.10 -8.08
N SER A 21 -2.37 -0.36 -7.70
CA SER A 21 -3.03 0.04 -6.46
C SER A 21 -2.89 -1.07 -5.42
N LEU A 22 -2.32 -0.75 -4.27
CA LEU A 22 -2.28 -1.66 -3.14
C LEU A 22 -3.57 -1.52 -2.33
N SER A 23 -4.56 -2.27 -2.71
CA SER A 23 -5.83 -2.40 -2.00
C SER A 23 -6.13 -3.87 -1.72
N GLY A 24 -6.88 -4.15 -0.68
CA GLY A 24 -7.23 -5.52 -0.36
C GLY A 24 -8.12 -5.67 0.87
N PRO A 25 -8.77 -6.81 1.04
CA PRO A 25 -9.65 -7.14 2.16
C PRO A 25 -8.80 -7.37 3.40
N LEU A 26 -8.45 -6.30 4.08
CA LEU A 26 -7.49 -6.37 5.17
C LEU A 26 -8.13 -6.52 6.54
N CYS A 27 -9.42 -6.21 6.67
CA CYS A 27 -10.14 -6.33 7.94
C CYS A 27 -11.59 -6.80 7.80
N GLY A 28 -12.03 -7.19 6.61
CA GLY A 28 -13.39 -7.64 6.35
C GLY A 28 -14.46 -6.53 6.29
N ARG A 29 -14.10 -5.28 6.55
CA ARG A 29 -15.02 -4.15 6.55
C ARG A 29 -14.78 -3.15 5.43
N VAL A 30 -13.50 -2.84 5.14
CA VAL A 30 -13.11 -1.84 4.14
C VAL A 30 -11.97 -2.40 3.30
N ASN A 31 -12.11 -2.32 1.97
CA ASN A 31 -11.12 -2.83 1.01
C ASN A 31 -10.10 -1.79 0.56
N ASN A 32 -10.15 -0.60 1.09
CA ASN A 32 -9.31 0.52 0.68
C ASN A 32 -8.66 1.21 1.88
N TRP A 33 -7.95 2.29 1.62
CA TRP A 33 -7.26 3.11 2.62
C TRP A 33 -8.13 4.26 3.15
N ASP A 34 -9.36 4.39 2.67
CA ASP A 34 -10.28 5.45 3.04
C ASP A 34 -11.10 5.06 4.28
N ASP A 35 -10.45 5.08 5.43
CA ASP A 35 -11.10 4.77 6.69
C ASP A 35 -11.90 5.97 7.20
N HIS A 36 -13.10 5.67 7.67
CA HIS A 36 -13.99 6.64 8.28
C HIS A 36 -14.42 6.15 9.66
N ALA A 37 -14.61 7.08 10.58
CA ALA A 37 -15.02 6.77 11.97
C ALA A 37 -16.29 5.91 12.06
N VAL A 38 -17.20 6.06 11.10
CA VAL A 38 -18.42 5.24 11.01
C VAL A 38 -18.16 3.78 10.62
N ASN A 39 -17.01 3.49 10.05
CA ASN A 39 -16.65 2.14 9.59
C ASN A 39 -15.76 1.42 10.61
N GLN A 40 -14.71 2.10 11.05
CA GLN A 40 -13.78 1.55 12.03
C GLN A 40 -12.79 2.60 12.52
N HIS A 41 -12.14 2.29 13.62
CA HIS A 41 -11.06 3.10 14.17
C HIS A 41 -9.82 3.02 13.25
N GLN A 42 -9.29 4.18 12.84
CA GLN A 42 -8.17 4.28 11.90
C GLN A 42 -6.93 3.47 12.33
N PHE A 43 -6.53 3.55 13.58
CA PHE A 43 -5.36 2.82 14.07
C PHE A 43 -5.56 1.30 14.11
N GLU A 44 -6.78 0.85 14.35
CA GLU A 44 -7.11 -0.58 14.24
C GLU A 44 -7.04 -1.05 12.79
N ALA A 45 -7.56 -0.25 11.85
CA ALA A 45 -7.45 -0.52 10.44
C ALA A 45 -5.99 -0.63 9.98
N LEU A 46 -5.16 0.32 10.37
CA LEU A 46 -3.73 0.32 10.06
C LEU A 46 -3.01 -0.90 10.67
N ARG A 47 -3.37 -1.34 11.86
CA ARG A 47 -2.78 -2.53 12.50
C ARG A 47 -2.96 -3.79 11.67
N PHE A 48 -4.04 -3.90 10.89
CA PHE A 48 -4.25 -5.01 9.96
C PHE A 48 -3.57 -4.81 8.60
N ARG A 49 -3.56 -3.56 8.10
CA ARG A 49 -3.04 -3.27 6.75
C ARG A 49 -1.52 -3.18 6.69
N MET A 50 -0.92 -2.52 7.65
CA MET A 50 0.51 -2.24 7.62
C MET A 50 1.38 -3.48 7.53
N PRO A 51 1.12 -4.60 8.25
CA PRO A 51 1.92 -5.80 8.10
C PRO A 51 1.90 -6.39 6.68
N THR A 52 0.78 -6.29 5.97
CA THR A 52 0.68 -6.74 4.58
C THR A 52 1.39 -5.76 3.65
N TYR A 53 1.20 -4.48 3.86
CA TYR A 53 1.91 -3.42 3.14
C TYR A 53 3.43 -3.60 3.26
N ASP A 54 3.94 -3.73 4.47
CA ASP A 54 5.37 -3.89 4.74
C ASP A 54 5.95 -5.10 4.01
N ARG A 55 5.27 -6.25 4.10
CA ARG A 55 5.70 -7.47 3.39
C ARG A 55 5.71 -7.32 1.88
N CYS A 56 4.68 -6.68 1.32
CA CYS A 56 4.57 -6.52 -0.12
C CYS A 56 5.62 -5.56 -0.67
N VAL A 57 5.81 -4.43 0.00
CA VAL A 57 6.77 -3.40 -0.44
C VAL A 57 8.20 -3.90 -0.24
N SER A 58 8.53 -4.48 0.91
CA SER A 58 9.88 -5.02 1.15
C SER A 58 10.22 -6.13 0.15
N ALA A 59 9.31 -7.07 -0.09
CA ALA A 59 9.53 -8.13 -1.07
C ALA A 59 9.75 -7.59 -2.49
N LEU A 60 9.02 -6.54 -2.90
CA LEU A 60 9.24 -5.89 -4.18
C LEU A 60 10.64 -5.27 -4.26
N ILE A 61 11.04 -4.54 -3.23
CA ILE A 61 12.37 -3.90 -3.19
C ILE A 61 13.48 -4.95 -3.21
N GLU A 62 13.36 -5.99 -2.38
CA GLU A 62 14.34 -7.10 -2.36
C GLU A 62 14.44 -7.79 -3.74
N ASP A 63 13.31 -8.05 -4.40
CA ASP A 63 13.30 -8.67 -5.75
C ASP A 63 13.96 -7.77 -6.79
N ILE A 64 13.74 -6.45 -6.75
CA ILE A 64 14.39 -5.48 -7.62
C ILE A 64 15.92 -5.49 -7.43
N TYR A 65 16.39 -5.44 -6.18
CA TYR A 65 17.82 -5.47 -5.89
C TYR A 65 18.47 -6.80 -6.24
N SER A 66 17.84 -7.92 -5.90
CA SER A 66 18.39 -9.26 -6.18
C SER A 66 18.54 -9.53 -7.69
N ARG A 67 17.77 -8.82 -8.52
CA ARG A 67 17.83 -8.92 -9.99
C ARG A 67 18.72 -7.87 -10.65
N GLY A 68 19.34 -7.00 -9.87
CA GLY A 68 20.16 -5.90 -10.42
C GLY A 68 19.35 -4.84 -11.17
N LEU A 69 18.08 -4.70 -10.86
CA LEU A 69 17.19 -3.70 -11.48
C LEU A 69 17.21 -2.36 -10.75
N ASP A 70 17.87 -2.27 -9.60
CA ASP A 70 17.90 -1.10 -8.71
C ASP A 70 18.44 0.16 -9.38
N LYS A 71 19.29 0.04 -10.38
CA LYS A 71 19.82 1.16 -11.17
C LYS A 71 18.91 1.62 -12.32
N LYS A 72 17.86 0.86 -12.62
CA LYS A 72 16.98 1.10 -13.77
C LYS A 72 15.53 1.38 -13.36
N VAL A 73 15.15 1.02 -12.15
CA VAL A 73 13.76 1.08 -11.66
C VAL A 73 13.65 2.07 -10.52
N LEU A 74 12.75 3.02 -10.68
CA LEU A 74 12.31 3.90 -9.61
C LEU A 74 10.95 3.40 -9.10
N VAL A 75 10.88 3.05 -7.83
CA VAL A 75 9.62 2.70 -7.14
C VAL A 75 9.11 3.94 -6.41
N VAL A 76 7.90 4.36 -6.74
CA VAL A 76 7.21 5.46 -6.07
C VAL A 76 6.00 4.91 -5.33
N VAL A 77 5.96 5.11 -4.02
CA VAL A 77 4.82 4.74 -3.17
C VAL A 77 4.21 6.01 -2.63
N THR A 78 2.96 6.26 -2.95
CA THR A 78 2.29 7.52 -2.61
C THR A 78 0.80 7.31 -2.35
N GLY A 79 0.17 8.26 -1.67
CA GLY A 79 -1.27 8.42 -1.61
C GLY A 79 -1.73 9.50 -2.59
N GLU A 80 -3.05 9.71 -2.71
CA GLU A 80 -3.65 10.70 -3.62
C GLU A 80 -3.34 12.13 -3.19
N PHE A 81 -3.30 12.36 -1.89
CA PHE A 81 -3.08 13.66 -1.26
C PHE A 81 -2.42 13.50 0.11
N GLY A 82 -1.92 14.61 0.64
CA GLY A 82 -1.31 14.64 1.96
C GLY A 82 -2.34 14.56 3.08
N ARG A 83 -1.89 14.18 4.25
CA ARG A 83 -2.68 14.14 5.50
C ARG A 83 -2.10 15.13 6.52
N THR A 84 -2.98 15.74 7.30
CA THR A 84 -2.55 16.59 8.41
C THR A 84 -2.00 15.74 9.55
N PRO A 85 -1.06 16.24 10.35
CA PRO A 85 -0.56 15.51 11.51
C PRO A 85 -1.57 15.46 12.67
N LYS A 86 -2.64 16.26 12.59
CA LYS A 86 -3.69 16.31 13.60
C LYS A 86 -4.76 15.27 13.30
N ILE A 87 -5.05 14.42 14.27
CA ILE A 87 -6.14 13.44 14.25
C ILE A 87 -7.22 13.88 15.21
N SER A 88 -8.48 13.85 14.76
CA SER A 88 -9.65 14.16 15.59
C SER A 88 -10.33 12.87 16.01
N PHE A 89 -10.75 12.81 17.27
CA PHE A 89 -11.53 11.70 17.80
C PHE A 89 -13.02 12.05 17.70
N ASP A 90 -13.79 11.19 17.08
CA ASP A 90 -15.25 11.33 17.00
C ASP A 90 -15.91 10.59 18.16
N ARG A 91 -16.45 11.35 19.11
CA ARG A 91 -17.11 10.80 20.30
C ARG A 91 -18.40 10.05 19.96
N SER A 92 -19.07 10.39 18.88
CA SER A 92 -20.35 9.76 18.50
C SER A 92 -20.17 8.34 17.99
N THR A 93 -19.04 8.07 17.35
CA THR A 93 -18.72 6.75 16.79
C THR A 93 -17.71 5.96 17.63
N GLY A 94 -17.00 6.61 18.56
CA GLY A 94 -15.94 6.00 19.35
C GLY A 94 -14.63 5.78 18.59
N ALA A 95 -14.43 6.48 17.48
CA ALA A 95 -13.27 6.30 16.62
C ALA A 95 -12.59 7.62 16.22
#